data_1fdebc00f6f71878477776e818a6069e
#
_entry.id   1fdebc00f6f71878477776e818a6069e
#
_cell.length_a   1.000
_cell.length_b   1.000
_cell.length_c   1.000
_cell.angle_alpha   90.00
_cell.angle_beta   90.00
_cell.angle_gamma   90.00
#
_symmetry.space_group_name_H-M   'P 1'
#
loop_
_entity.id
_entity.type
_entity.pdbx_description
1 polymer ?
#
loop_
_entity_poly.entity_id
_entity_poly.type
_entity_poly.pdbx_seq_one_letter_code
_entity_poly.pdbx_strand_id
1 'polypeptide(L)'
;MGTEARETVIRQFSAGDITEVCKIENSTFFDAWNESMWLDELNNSLTTYIVMEENGKVTGYAGYWLVAGEAQITRVAIAAGERERGLGTKLTAALINLAWNEGADAITLEVRQSNTAAQKMYLTCGFRAEGVRPGYYANNHEDAVIMWLYREAETNE
;
A
#
# COMPACT_ATOMS: atom_id res chain seq x y z
N MET A 1 -18.52 30.15 7.40
CA MET A 1 -18.56 28.98 6.53
C MET A 1 -17.96 27.78 7.26
N GLY A 2 -18.77 26.79 7.46
CA GLY A 2 -18.32 25.58 8.11
C GLY A 2 -17.28 24.86 7.27
N THR A 3 -16.25 24.32 7.92
CA THR A 3 -15.36 23.38 7.29
C THR A 3 -16.18 22.14 6.94
N GLU A 4 -16.39 21.91 5.65
CA GLU A 4 -16.97 20.66 5.21
C GLU A 4 -16.04 19.54 5.62
N ALA A 5 -16.57 18.53 6.31
CA ALA A 5 -15.83 17.33 6.63
C ALA A 5 -15.39 16.69 5.32
N ARG A 6 -14.09 16.41 5.16
CA ARG A 6 -13.58 15.73 3.99
C ARG A 6 -14.09 14.30 4.02
N GLU A 7 -14.93 13.97 3.06
CA GLU A 7 -15.41 12.61 2.88
C GLU A 7 -14.31 11.77 2.23
N THR A 8 -13.83 10.77 2.95
CA THR A 8 -12.80 9.85 2.47
C THR A 8 -13.48 8.59 1.94
N VAL A 9 -13.23 8.27 0.69
CA VAL A 9 -13.77 7.08 0.03
C VAL A 9 -12.58 6.21 -0.40
N ILE A 10 -12.67 4.90 -0.08
CA ILE A 10 -11.72 3.91 -0.57
C ILE A 10 -12.48 3.01 -1.53
N ARG A 11 -11.96 2.86 -2.73
CA ARG A 11 -12.61 2.10 -3.79
C ARG A 11 -11.58 1.39 -4.67
N GLN A 12 -12.05 0.52 -5.55
CA GLN A 12 -11.19 -0.16 -6.50
C GLN A 12 -10.51 0.85 -7.45
N PHE A 13 -9.23 0.61 -7.71
CA PHE A 13 -8.45 1.36 -8.69
C PHE A 13 -8.95 1.02 -10.10
N SER A 14 -9.20 2.03 -10.91
CA SER A 14 -9.61 1.84 -12.31
C SER A 14 -8.63 2.55 -13.25
N ALA A 15 -8.69 2.20 -14.54
CA ALA A 15 -7.81 2.80 -15.55
C ALA A 15 -7.92 4.34 -15.58
N GLY A 16 -9.07 4.90 -15.26
CA GLY A 16 -9.26 6.35 -15.19
C GLY A 16 -8.47 7.04 -14.08
N ASP A 17 -7.94 6.29 -13.12
CA ASP A 17 -7.15 6.84 -12.02
C ASP A 17 -5.67 6.95 -12.35
N ILE A 18 -5.20 6.34 -13.42
CA ILE A 18 -3.76 6.19 -13.73
C ILE A 18 -3.06 7.55 -13.82
N THR A 19 -3.66 8.54 -14.44
CA THR A 19 -3.05 9.86 -14.61
C THR A 19 -2.74 10.50 -13.25
N GLU A 20 -3.70 10.50 -12.33
CA GLU A 20 -3.49 11.06 -10.99
C GLU A 20 -2.52 10.22 -10.16
N VAL A 21 -2.62 8.90 -10.27
CA VAL A 21 -1.72 7.97 -9.58
C VAL A 21 -0.28 8.18 -10.05
N CYS A 22 -0.03 8.35 -11.34
CA CYS A 22 1.32 8.58 -11.86
C CYS A 22 1.95 9.87 -11.29
N LYS A 23 1.17 10.90 -11.03
CA LYS A 23 1.67 12.12 -10.39
C LYS A 23 2.17 11.85 -8.98
N ILE A 24 1.41 11.08 -8.21
CA ILE A 24 1.81 10.69 -6.84
C ILE A 24 3.02 9.76 -6.90
N GLU A 25 2.99 8.80 -7.81
CA GLU A 25 4.05 7.82 -8.01
C GLU A 25 5.39 8.50 -8.31
N ASN A 26 5.41 9.44 -9.26
CA ASN A 26 6.61 10.16 -9.66
C ASN A 26 7.20 11.03 -8.55
N SER A 27 6.37 11.53 -7.62
CA SER A 27 6.84 12.34 -6.51
C SER A 27 7.22 11.50 -5.28
N THR A 28 6.93 10.20 -5.28
CA THR A 28 7.09 9.33 -4.11
C THR A 28 8.20 8.30 -4.28
N PHE A 29 8.32 7.70 -5.47
CA PHE A 29 9.23 6.58 -5.70
C PHE A 29 10.34 6.91 -6.69
N PHE A 30 11.56 6.46 -6.38
CA PHE A 30 12.69 6.55 -7.30
C PHE A 30 12.43 5.74 -8.58
N ASP A 31 11.87 4.54 -8.44
CA ASP A 31 11.54 3.61 -9.51
C ASP A 31 10.06 3.70 -9.88
N ALA A 32 9.56 4.91 -10.06
CA ALA A 32 8.15 5.17 -10.36
C ALA A 32 7.67 4.40 -11.58
N TRP A 33 6.48 3.82 -11.48
CA TRP A 33 5.82 3.13 -12.58
C TRP A 33 5.15 4.12 -13.51
N ASN A 34 5.27 3.89 -14.82
CA ASN A 34 4.61 4.70 -15.84
C ASN A 34 3.20 4.16 -16.15
N GLU A 35 2.49 4.84 -17.03
CA GLU A 35 1.12 4.46 -17.40
C GLU A 35 1.03 3.03 -17.94
N SER A 36 1.97 2.62 -18.79
CA SER A 36 2.01 1.28 -19.37
C SER A 36 2.17 0.21 -18.30
N MET A 37 3.05 0.44 -17.33
CA MET A 37 3.27 -0.47 -16.22
C MET A 37 2.03 -0.59 -15.34
N TRP A 38 1.33 0.52 -15.09
CA TRP A 38 0.08 0.50 -14.32
C TRP A 38 -1.02 -0.26 -15.05
N LEU A 39 -1.13 -0.10 -16.38
CA LEU A 39 -2.10 -0.87 -17.16
C LEU A 39 -1.81 -2.37 -17.08
N ASP A 40 -0.54 -2.78 -17.16
CA ASP A 40 -0.15 -4.18 -17.02
C ASP A 40 -0.51 -4.71 -15.63
N GLU A 41 -0.24 -3.94 -14.58
CA GLU A 41 -0.60 -4.32 -13.22
C GLU A 41 -2.11 -4.50 -13.04
N LEU A 42 -2.91 -3.57 -13.55
CA LEU A 42 -4.36 -3.65 -13.43
C LEU A 42 -4.95 -4.83 -14.22
N ASN A 43 -4.28 -5.28 -15.26
CA ASN A 43 -4.71 -6.42 -16.07
C ASN A 43 -4.17 -7.77 -15.54
N ASN A 44 -3.32 -7.74 -14.52
CA ASN A 44 -2.79 -8.95 -13.91
C ASN A 44 -3.81 -9.51 -12.92
N SER A 45 -4.25 -10.76 -13.14
CA SER A 45 -5.27 -11.40 -12.31
C SER A 45 -4.83 -11.66 -10.87
N LEU A 46 -3.52 -11.59 -10.60
CA LEU A 46 -2.97 -11.80 -9.24
C LEU A 46 -2.98 -10.53 -8.40
N THR A 47 -3.23 -9.38 -9.00
CA THR A 47 -3.13 -8.08 -8.31
C THR A 47 -4.48 -7.55 -7.87
N THR A 48 -4.45 -6.80 -6.78
CA THR A 48 -5.59 -6.02 -6.30
C THR A 48 -5.08 -4.65 -5.91
N TYR A 49 -5.69 -3.61 -6.45
CA TYR A 49 -5.33 -2.22 -6.16
C TYR A 49 -6.55 -1.41 -5.76
N ILE A 50 -6.37 -0.57 -4.76
CA ILE A 50 -7.40 0.36 -4.28
C ILE A 50 -6.86 1.79 -4.33
N VAL A 51 -7.76 2.75 -4.46
CA VAL A 51 -7.47 4.18 -4.34
C VAL A 51 -8.26 4.77 -3.20
N MET A 52 -7.68 5.79 -2.59
CA MET A 52 -8.35 6.63 -1.62
C MET A 52 -8.60 7.98 -2.28
N GLU A 53 -9.82 8.48 -2.16
CA GLU A 53 -10.14 9.81 -2.66
C GLU A 53 -10.86 10.63 -1.61
N GLU A 54 -10.61 11.93 -1.66
CA GLU A 54 -11.32 12.91 -0.84
C GLU A 54 -11.86 13.99 -1.77
N ASN A 55 -13.17 14.23 -1.71
CA ASN A 55 -13.83 15.23 -2.56
C ASN A 55 -13.56 15.03 -4.06
N GLY A 56 -13.51 13.76 -4.50
CA GLY A 56 -13.27 13.42 -5.90
C GLY A 56 -11.81 13.43 -6.34
N LYS A 57 -10.88 13.74 -5.43
CA LYS A 57 -9.45 13.78 -5.73
C LYS A 57 -8.74 12.58 -5.13
N VAL A 58 -7.91 11.88 -5.93
CA VAL A 58 -7.11 10.77 -5.43
C VAL A 58 -6.03 11.30 -4.49
N THR A 59 -6.04 10.83 -3.25
CA THR A 59 -5.07 11.20 -2.22
C THR A 59 -4.11 10.07 -1.87
N GLY A 60 -4.40 8.85 -2.29
CA GLY A 60 -3.51 7.72 -2.05
C GLY A 60 -3.95 6.48 -2.82
N TYR A 61 -3.08 5.50 -2.82
CA TYR A 61 -3.36 4.21 -3.45
C TYR A 61 -2.49 3.13 -2.83
N ALA A 62 -2.94 1.89 -2.94
CA ALA A 62 -2.22 0.74 -2.43
C ALA A 62 -2.63 -0.51 -3.17
N GLY A 63 -1.77 -1.52 -3.15
CA GLY A 63 -2.08 -2.79 -3.77
C GLY A 63 -1.18 -3.92 -3.34
N TYR A 64 -1.59 -5.13 -3.70
CA TYR A 64 -0.84 -6.36 -3.41
C TYR A 64 -0.99 -7.36 -4.55
N TRP A 65 -0.08 -8.33 -4.55
CA TRP A 65 -0.20 -9.58 -5.31
C TRP A 65 -0.63 -10.67 -4.34
N LEU A 66 -1.58 -11.51 -4.73
CA LEU A 66 -2.00 -12.65 -3.94
C LEU A 66 -1.65 -13.94 -4.67
N VAL A 67 -0.76 -14.73 -4.08
CA VAL A 67 -0.31 -16.02 -4.63
C VAL A 67 -0.26 -17.04 -3.49
N ALA A 68 -0.96 -18.15 -3.66
CA ALA A 68 -0.93 -19.29 -2.72
C ALA A 68 -1.17 -18.86 -1.26
N GLY A 69 -2.13 -18.00 -1.03
CA GLY A 69 -2.50 -17.53 0.32
C GLY A 69 -1.59 -16.45 0.89
N GLU A 70 -0.61 -15.97 0.13
CA GLU A 70 0.31 -14.93 0.57
C GLU A 70 0.09 -13.66 -0.25
N ALA A 71 -0.25 -12.57 0.44
CA ALA A 71 -0.40 -11.26 -0.19
C ALA A 71 0.90 -10.47 -0.01
N GLN A 72 1.51 -10.05 -1.11
CA GLN A 72 2.67 -9.16 -1.06
C GLN A 72 2.24 -7.76 -1.43
N ILE A 73 2.36 -6.83 -0.50
CA ILE A 73 2.08 -5.42 -0.75
C ILE A 73 3.18 -4.87 -1.66
N THR A 74 2.76 -4.32 -2.79
CA THR A 74 3.68 -3.77 -3.80
C THR A 74 3.80 -2.27 -3.72
N ARG A 75 2.72 -1.57 -3.39
CA ARG A 75 2.67 -0.11 -3.27
C ARG A 75 1.74 0.31 -2.15
N VAL A 76 2.17 1.28 -1.38
CA VAL A 76 1.33 2.12 -0.50
C VAL A 76 1.86 3.53 -0.63
N ALA A 77 1.05 4.45 -1.08
CA ALA A 77 1.47 5.83 -1.27
C ALA A 77 0.35 6.81 -0.91
N ILE A 78 0.73 7.90 -0.28
CA ILE A 78 -0.15 9.03 0.03
C ILE A 78 0.46 10.26 -0.64
N ALA A 79 -0.37 11.07 -1.28
CA ALA A 79 0.05 12.31 -1.92
C ALA A 79 0.78 13.22 -0.91
N ALA A 80 1.85 13.88 -1.36
CA ALA A 80 2.74 14.64 -0.48
C ALA A 80 2.01 15.68 0.38
N GLY A 81 1.02 16.36 -0.19
CA GLY A 81 0.23 17.37 0.55
C GLY A 81 -0.77 16.81 1.55
N GLU A 82 -0.96 15.50 1.55
CA GLU A 82 -1.95 14.82 2.38
C GLU A 82 -1.33 13.89 3.44
N ARG A 83 -0.01 13.92 3.57
CA ARG A 83 0.70 13.10 4.56
C ARG A 83 0.50 13.63 5.97
N GLU A 84 0.82 12.79 6.97
CA GLU A 84 0.73 13.11 8.41
C GLU A 84 -0.71 13.32 8.93
N ARG A 85 -1.70 12.78 8.22
CA ARG A 85 -3.12 12.82 8.61
C ARG A 85 -3.68 11.44 8.99
N GLY A 86 -2.81 10.43 9.12
CA GLY A 86 -3.24 9.06 9.40
C GLY A 86 -3.86 8.34 8.20
N LEU A 87 -3.79 8.90 7.01
CA LEU A 87 -4.39 8.32 5.81
C LEU A 87 -3.68 7.03 5.38
N GLY A 88 -2.36 6.96 5.56
CA GLY A 88 -1.60 5.75 5.25
C GLY A 88 -2.04 4.56 6.10
N THR A 89 -2.26 4.78 7.39
CA THR A 89 -2.78 3.75 8.31
C THR A 89 -4.17 3.30 7.88
N LYS A 90 -5.05 4.23 7.56
CA LYS A 90 -6.42 3.94 7.12
C LYS A 90 -6.44 3.14 5.82
N LEU A 91 -5.63 3.55 4.85
CA LEU A 91 -5.51 2.87 3.55
C LEU A 91 -4.95 1.46 3.72
N THR A 92 -3.90 1.32 4.53
CA THR A 92 -3.27 0.01 4.81
C THR A 92 -4.24 -0.92 5.52
N ALA A 93 -5.00 -0.42 6.50
CA ALA A 93 -6.01 -1.23 7.20
C ALA A 93 -7.08 -1.74 6.24
N ALA A 94 -7.54 -0.92 5.30
CA ALA A 94 -8.50 -1.32 4.28
C ALA A 94 -7.92 -2.40 3.36
N LEU A 95 -6.66 -2.24 2.97
CA LEU A 95 -5.97 -3.22 2.11
C LEU A 95 -5.81 -4.57 2.83
N ILE A 96 -5.46 -4.56 4.11
CA ILE A 96 -5.35 -5.76 4.94
C ILE A 96 -6.69 -6.51 4.98
N ASN A 97 -7.78 -5.80 5.26
CA ASN A 97 -9.11 -6.42 5.31
C ASN A 97 -9.49 -7.05 3.97
N LEU A 98 -9.18 -6.37 2.88
CA LEU A 98 -9.44 -6.88 1.53
C LEU A 98 -8.64 -8.15 1.26
N ALA A 99 -7.36 -8.17 1.64
CA ALA A 99 -6.51 -9.35 1.48
C ALA A 99 -7.05 -10.55 2.27
N TRP A 100 -7.48 -10.34 3.52
CA TRP A 100 -8.12 -11.41 4.31
C TRP A 100 -9.39 -11.93 3.64
N ASN A 101 -10.21 -11.04 3.12
CA ASN A 101 -11.45 -11.43 2.44
C ASN A 101 -11.18 -12.18 1.14
N GLU A 102 -10.08 -11.92 0.46
CA GLU A 102 -9.68 -12.63 -0.75
C GLU A 102 -8.94 -13.95 -0.48
N GLY A 103 -8.75 -14.32 0.76
CA GLY A 103 -8.19 -15.62 1.15
C GLY A 103 -6.72 -15.61 1.52
N ALA A 104 -6.13 -14.44 1.77
CA ALA A 104 -4.76 -14.38 2.26
C ALA A 104 -4.67 -14.95 3.67
N ASP A 105 -3.62 -15.73 3.94
CA ASP A 105 -3.27 -16.24 5.27
C ASP A 105 -2.15 -15.40 5.90
N ALA A 106 -1.37 -14.74 5.08
CA ALA A 106 -0.27 -13.87 5.50
C ALA A 106 -0.12 -12.71 4.52
N ILE A 107 0.39 -11.60 5.03
CA ILE A 107 0.69 -10.40 4.25
C ILE A 107 2.13 -10.00 4.54
N THR A 108 2.89 -9.68 3.50
CA THR A 108 4.29 -9.29 3.62
C THR A 108 4.59 -8.05 2.79
N LEU A 109 5.66 -7.37 3.14
CA LEU A 109 6.15 -6.21 2.40
C LEU A 109 7.64 -6.00 2.65
N GLU A 110 8.29 -5.27 1.75
CA GLU A 110 9.63 -4.72 1.96
C GLU A 110 9.50 -3.21 2.12
N VAL A 111 10.22 -2.66 3.11
CA VAL A 111 10.27 -1.22 3.36
C VAL A 111 11.71 -0.80 3.57
N ARG A 112 12.09 0.39 3.06
CA ARG A 112 13.44 0.92 3.24
C ARG A 112 13.79 1.03 4.71
N GLN A 113 15.01 0.65 5.06
CA GLN A 113 15.49 0.75 6.43
C GLN A 113 15.41 2.19 6.95
N SER A 114 15.66 3.18 6.10
CA SER A 114 15.58 4.60 6.46
C SER A 114 14.16 5.13 6.61
N ASN A 115 13.17 4.41 6.10
CA ASN A 115 11.77 4.86 6.13
C ASN A 115 11.11 4.50 7.47
N THR A 116 11.53 5.18 8.53
CA THR A 116 11.07 4.90 9.89
C THR A 116 9.59 5.22 10.08
N ALA A 117 9.09 6.23 9.37
CA ALA A 117 7.67 6.60 9.44
C ALA A 117 6.77 5.48 8.91
N ALA A 118 7.13 4.89 7.76
CA ALA A 118 6.39 3.76 7.20
C ALA A 118 6.48 2.54 8.11
N GLN A 119 7.66 2.23 8.64
CA GLN A 119 7.83 1.09 9.55
C GLN A 119 6.95 1.23 10.80
N LYS A 120 6.88 2.42 11.38
CA LYS A 120 5.99 2.69 12.53
C LYS A 120 4.53 2.50 12.16
N MET A 121 4.13 2.96 10.99
CA MET A 121 2.77 2.80 10.51
C MET A 121 2.42 1.33 10.33
N TYR A 122 3.30 0.54 9.72
CA TYR A 122 3.07 -0.89 9.57
C TYR A 122 3.04 -1.63 10.91
N LEU A 123 3.91 -1.26 11.85
CA LEU A 123 3.84 -1.81 13.22
C LEU A 123 2.48 -1.51 13.87
N THR A 124 1.96 -0.31 13.70
CA THR A 124 0.64 0.07 14.21
C THR A 124 -0.46 -0.80 13.59
N CYS A 125 -0.31 -1.21 12.33
CA CYS A 125 -1.24 -2.11 11.65
C CYS A 125 -1.08 -3.57 12.06
N GLY A 126 -0.09 -3.90 12.87
CA GLY A 126 0.14 -5.26 13.37
C GLY A 126 1.28 -6.02 12.71
N PHE A 127 1.94 -5.43 11.73
CA PHE A 127 3.12 -6.05 11.09
C PHE A 127 4.30 -6.11 12.07
N ARG A 128 5.17 -7.10 11.88
CA ARG A 128 6.43 -7.23 12.62
C ARG A 128 7.58 -7.39 11.64
N ALA A 129 8.73 -6.81 11.98
CA ALA A 129 9.96 -7.01 11.22
C ALA A 129 10.50 -8.41 11.48
N GLU A 130 10.71 -9.19 10.41
CA GLU A 130 11.17 -10.58 10.52
C GLU A 130 12.43 -10.87 9.71
N GLY A 131 12.96 -9.87 9.01
CA GLY A 131 14.18 -10.06 8.23
C GLY A 131 14.66 -8.79 7.57
N VAL A 132 15.80 -8.90 6.93
CA VAL A 132 16.41 -7.82 6.17
C VAL A 132 16.94 -8.40 4.85
N ARG A 133 16.70 -7.68 3.75
CA ARG A 133 17.36 -7.96 2.47
C ARG A 133 18.47 -6.94 2.25
N PRO A 134 19.73 -7.33 2.40
CA PRO A 134 20.84 -6.39 2.24
C PRO A 134 20.93 -5.88 0.79
N GLY A 135 21.16 -4.56 0.64
CA GLY A 135 21.40 -3.96 -0.65
C GLY A 135 20.23 -4.05 -1.64
N TYR A 136 19.01 -4.21 -1.16
CA TYR A 136 17.84 -4.49 -1.98
C TYR A 136 17.49 -3.38 -2.97
N TYR A 137 17.63 -2.11 -2.57
CA TYR A 137 17.25 -0.97 -3.39
C TYR A 137 18.42 -0.56 -4.31
N ALA A 138 18.18 -0.63 -5.63
CA ALA A 138 19.22 -0.44 -6.64
C ALA A 138 19.81 0.98 -6.65
N ASN A 139 19.03 2.00 -6.26
CA ASN A 139 19.47 3.40 -6.37
C ASN A 139 20.60 3.77 -5.40
N ASN A 140 20.60 3.20 -4.19
CA ASN A 140 21.59 3.55 -3.16
C ASN A 140 22.06 2.35 -2.34
N HIS A 141 21.71 1.14 -2.76
CA HIS A 141 22.04 -0.12 -2.07
C HIS A 141 21.53 -0.19 -0.63
N GLU A 142 20.49 0.56 -0.32
CA GLU A 142 19.87 0.54 1.01
C GLU A 142 19.23 -0.83 1.26
N ASP A 143 19.30 -1.28 2.53
CA ASP A 143 18.64 -2.52 2.94
C ASP A 143 17.13 -2.36 2.99
N ALA A 144 16.42 -3.45 2.74
CA ALA A 144 14.98 -3.54 2.96
C ALA A 144 14.71 -4.28 4.26
N VAL A 145 13.81 -3.74 5.07
CA VAL A 145 13.25 -4.47 6.21
C VAL A 145 12.06 -5.26 5.68
N ILE A 146 12.03 -6.57 5.95
CA ILE A 146 10.92 -7.44 5.57
C ILE A 146 9.96 -7.50 6.73
N MET A 147 8.70 -7.15 6.48
CA MET A 147 7.67 -7.16 7.51
C MET A 147 6.57 -8.15 7.16
N TRP A 148 6.00 -8.77 8.18
CA TRP A 148 4.94 -9.78 8.04
C TRP A 148 3.78 -9.50 8.96
N LEU A 149 2.58 -9.86 8.49
CA LEU A 149 1.35 -9.88 9.26
C LEU A 149 0.67 -11.22 8.98
N TYR A 150 0.38 -11.97 10.02
CA TYR A 150 -0.28 -13.26 9.91
C TYR A 150 -1.74 -13.16 10.32
N ARG A 151 -2.59 -13.88 9.61
CA ARG A 151 -3.99 -13.99 9.96
C ARG A 151 -4.11 -14.69 11.30
N GLU A 152 -4.86 -14.10 12.24
CA GLU A 152 -5.11 -14.74 13.51
C GLU A 152 -5.95 -16.00 13.31
N ALA A 153 -5.54 -17.09 13.94
CA ALA A 153 -6.33 -18.30 13.96
C ALA A 153 -7.64 -18.02 14.69
N GLU A 154 -8.78 -18.38 14.07
CA GLU A 154 -10.06 -18.33 14.76
C GLU A 154 -10.00 -19.31 15.93
N THR A 155 -10.10 -18.77 17.15
CA THR A 155 -10.27 -19.59 18.32
C THR A 155 -11.73 -20.05 18.37
N ASN A 156 -11.98 -21.27 17.98
CA ASN A 156 -13.26 -21.88 18.24
C ASN A 156 -13.33 -22.26 19.74
N GLU A 157 -14.02 -21.42 20.47
CA GLU A 157 -14.41 -21.78 21.82
C GLU A 157 -15.79 -22.44 21.81
#